data_7789f7da9b49a353dab992620eaa111b
#
_entry.id   7789f7da9b49a353dab992620eaa111b
#
_cell.length_a   1.000
_cell.length_b   1.000
_cell.length_c   1.000
_cell.angle_alpha   90.00
_cell.angle_beta   90.00
_cell.angle_gamma   90.00
#
_symmetry.space_group_name_H-M   'P 1'
#
loop_
_entity.id
_entity.type
_entity.pdbx_description
1 polymer ?
#
loop_
_entity_poly.entity_id
_entity_poly.type
_entity_poly.pdbx_seq_one_letter_code
_entity_poly.pdbx_strand_id
1 'polypeptide(L)'
;MVTKTIVLAVGLALVAGTAVAKETVVRRSTDAGKAVDVWSHSSMRPDCSTKAPVVTIVQQPGNGTVTVNEGPRFLSGNRGDFAKCNGQTGFGSHIVYQPKAGFEGQDRLRYTVRFDSGTELTVTAQVRVGTVARNDEGWHPASSADNATAAPQQAAAR
;
A
#
# COMPACT_ATOMS: atom_id res chain seq x y z
N MET A 1 -6.07 20.07 70.55
CA MET A 1 -5.60 20.56 69.21
C MET A 1 -5.37 19.39 68.31
N VAL A 2 -6.24 19.20 67.33
CA VAL A 2 -6.15 18.05 66.38
C VAL A 2 -5.68 18.61 65.04
N THR A 3 -4.44 18.24 64.66
CA THR A 3 -3.82 18.67 63.40
C THR A 3 -4.31 17.76 62.26
N LYS A 4 -5.08 18.31 61.33
CA LYS A 4 -5.57 17.63 60.11
C LYS A 4 -4.46 17.66 59.06
N THR A 5 -3.87 16.50 58.77
CA THR A 5 -2.91 16.35 57.68
C THR A 5 -3.69 16.12 56.37
N ILE A 6 -3.56 17.04 55.44
CA ILE A 6 -4.13 16.95 54.08
C ILE A 6 -3.08 16.23 53.21
N VAL A 7 -3.39 15.02 52.73
CA VAL A 7 -2.57 14.30 51.74
C VAL A 7 -3.06 14.71 50.34
N LEU A 8 -2.24 15.45 49.63
CA LEU A 8 -2.48 15.82 48.23
C LEU A 8 -2.01 14.63 47.35
N ALA A 9 -2.96 13.90 46.75
CA ALA A 9 -2.65 12.88 45.75
C ALA A 9 -2.44 13.58 44.39
N VAL A 10 -1.19 13.63 43.94
CA VAL A 10 -0.86 14.07 42.57
C VAL A 10 -1.10 12.92 41.61
N GLY A 11 -2.21 12.98 40.88
CA GLY A 11 -2.53 12.05 39.79
C GLY A 11 -1.63 12.29 38.57
N LEU A 12 -0.74 11.36 38.28
CA LEU A 12 0.07 11.37 37.08
C LEU A 12 -0.81 10.89 35.88
N ALA A 13 -1.29 11.82 35.06
CA ALA A 13 -2.00 11.52 33.83
C ALA A 13 -1.01 11.03 32.76
N LEU A 14 -1.01 9.73 32.47
CA LEU A 14 -0.31 9.15 31.33
C LEU A 14 -1.01 9.59 30.04
N VAL A 15 -0.43 10.56 29.33
CA VAL A 15 -0.86 10.91 27.98
C VAL A 15 -0.34 9.82 27.04
N ALA A 16 -1.19 8.85 26.69
CA ALA A 16 -0.92 7.90 25.65
C ALA A 16 -0.90 8.65 24.30
N GLY A 17 0.30 8.95 23.80
CA GLY A 17 0.48 9.51 22.47
C GLY A 17 -0.05 8.52 21.43
N THR A 18 -1.15 8.86 20.75
CA THR A 18 -1.64 8.10 19.60
C THR A 18 -0.66 8.32 18.45
N ALA A 19 0.06 7.28 18.06
CA ALA A 19 0.85 7.28 16.84
C ALA A 19 -0.11 7.48 15.66
N VAL A 20 -0.05 8.64 15.01
CA VAL A 20 -0.84 8.92 13.81
C VAL A 20 -0.23 8.11 12.69
N ALA A 21 -0.87 7.01 12.30
CA ALA A 21 -0.49 6.24 11.13
C ALA A 21 -0.63 7.14 9.89
N LYS A 22 0.43 7.23 9.09
CA LYS A 22 0.42 8.00 7.85
C LYS A 22 -0.59 7.39 6.88
N GLU A 23 -1.61 8.11 6.51
CA GLU A 23 -2.58 7.70 5.50
C GLU A 23 -2.23 8.29 4.13
N THR A 24 -2.30 7.48 3.10
CA THR A 24 -2.04 7.87 1.71
C THR A 24 -3.18 7.40 0.83
N VAL A 25 -3.62 8.28 -0.08
CA VAL A 25 -4.63 7.92 -1.09
C VAL A 25 -3.94 7.75 -2.44
N VAL A 26 -4.18 6.61 -3.08
CA VAL A 26 -3.73 6.34 -4.45
C VAL A 26 -4.93 6.19 -5.37
N ARG A 27 -4.79 6.64 -6.60
CA ARG A 27 -5.82 6.53 -7.64
C ARG A 27 -5.28 5.77 -8.82
N ARG A 28 -6.04 4.79 -9.30
CA ARG A 28 -5.71 3.98 -10.47
C ARG A 28 -6.91 3.83 -11.36
N SER A 29 -6.66 3.64 -12.64
CA SER A 29 -7.69 3.31 -13.63
C SER A 29 -7.30 2.08 -14.41
N THR A 30 -8.30 1.30 -14.80
CA THR A 30 -8.14 0.10 -15.62
C THR A 30 -9.36 -0.07 -16.51
N ASP A 31 -9.21 -0.80 -17.60
CA ASP A 31 -10.33 -1.20 -18.45
C ASP A 31 -11.19 -2.26 -17.74
N ALA A 32 -12.44 -2.39 -18.18
CA ALA A 32 -13.33 -3.43 -17.68
C ALA A 32 -12.72 -4.83 -17.84
N GLY A 33 -12.73 -5.60 -16.76
CA GLY A 33 -12.20 -6.95 -16.72
C GLY A 33 -10.67 -7.06 -16.65
N LYS A 34 -9.90 -5.97 -16.75
CA LYS A 34 -8.44 -6.02 -16.66
C LYS A 34 -7.96 -5.78 -15.23
N ALA A 35 -7.05 -6.63 -14.77
CA ALA A 35 -6.35 -6.43 -13.51
C ALA A 35 -5.44 -5.19 -13.58
N VAL A 36 -5.20 -4.56 -12.42
CA VAL A 36 -4.29 -3.44 -12.27
C VAL A 36 -3.45 -3.59 -11.02
N ASP A 37 -2.15 -3.33 -11.13
CA ASP A 37 -1.29 -3.13 -9.96
C ASP A 37 -1.63 -1.77 -9.33
N VAL A 38 -2.25 -1.82 -8.16
CA VAL A 38 -2.65 -0.63 -7.42
C VAL A 38 -1.43 0.13 -6.94
N TRP A 39 -0.51 -0.59 -6.33
CA TRP A 39 0.80 -0.12 -5.88
C TRP A 39 1.69 -1.28 -5.47
N SER A 40 3.01 -1.02 -5.46
CA SER A 40 3.99 -1.97 -4.97
C SER A 40 4.86 -1.34 -3.87
N HIS A 41 5.21 -2.14 -2.87
CA HIS A 41 5.99 -1.70 -1.71
C HIS A 41 7.19 -2.61 -1.48
N SER A 42 8.29 -2.02 -0.99
CA SER A 42 9.50 -2.74 -0.60
C SER A 42 10.06 -2.17 0.71
N SER A 43 10.49 -3.03 1.61
CA SER A 43 11.41 -2.66 2.68
C SER A 43 12.81 -2.59 2.09
N MET A 44 13.45 -1.43 2.09
CA MET A 44 14.75 -1.19 1.47
C MET A 44 15.80 -0.90 2.53
N ARG A 45 17.00 -1.44 2.35
CA ARG A 45 18.19 -1.20 3.19
C ARG A 45 19.17 -0.25 2.51
N PRO A 46 20.12 0.32 3.25
CA PRO A 46 21.13 1.23 2.70
C PRO A 46 22.04 0.63 1.62
N ASP A 47 22.15 -0.70 1.55
CA ASP A 47 22.85 -1.46 0.52
C ASP A 47 22.03 -1.74 -0.73
N CYS A 48 20.82 -1.17 -0.81
CA CYS A 48 19.82 -1.38 -1.84
C CYS A 48 19.18 -2.78 -1.87
N SER A 49 19.51 -3.64 -0.92
CA SER A 49 18.77 -4.90 -0.77
C SER A 49 17.32 -4.60 -0.35
N THR A 50 16.39 -5.39 -0.87
CA THR A 50 14.96 -5.21 -0.63
C THR A 50 14.29 -6.50 -0.19
N LYS A 51 13.20 -6.33 0.56
CA LYS A 51 12.33 -7.41 1.01
C LYS A 51 10.88 -6.97 0.89
N ALA A 52 9.98 -7.91 0.64
CA ALA A 52 8.55 -7.67 0.68
C ALA A 52 8.11 -7.28 2.11
N PRO A 53 7.45 -6.14 2.31
CA PRO A 53 6.84 -5.80 3.59
C PRO A 53 5.57 -6.61 3.81
N VAL A 54 5.11 -6.67 5.06
CA VAL A 54 3.84 -7.32 5.40
C VAL A 54 2.67 -6.42 4.99
N VAL A 55 1.79 -6.93 4.12
CA VAL A 55 0.57 -6.23 3.69
C VAL A 55 -0.66 -6.91 4.28
N THR A 56 -1.54 -6.12 4.88
CA THR A 56 -2.81 -6.59 5.44
C THR A 56 -3.97 -5.83 4.81
N ILE A 57 -4.88 -6.55 4.15
CA ILE A 57 -6.09 -5.94 3.58
C ILE A 57 -7.08 -5.65 4.71
N VAL A 58 -7.37 -4.36 4.92
CA VAL A 58 -8.28 -3.86 5.97
C VAL A 58 -9.71 -3.75 5.44
N GLN A 59 -9.86 -3.36 4.16
CA GLN A 59 -11.17 -3.27 3.49
C GLN A 59 -11.05 -3.88 2.09
N GLN A 60 -11.85 -4.89 1.84
CA GLN A 60 -11.99 -5.51 0.52
C GLN A 60 -12.73 -4.57 -0.44
N PRO A 61 -12.44 -4.62 -1.74
CA PRO A 61 -13.23 -3.91 -2.74
C PRO A 61 -14.64 -4.52 -2.87
N GLY A 62 -15.63 -3.69 -3.20
CA GLY A 62 -17.02 -4.13 -3.37
C GLY A 62 -17.26 -4.87 -4.68
N ASN A 63 -16.56 -4.48 -5.75
CA ASN A 63 -16.81 -4.92 -7.11
C ASN A 63 -15.59 -5.58 -7.77
N GLY A 64 -14.73 -6.17 -6.97
CA GLY A 64 -13.53 -6.85 -7.42
C GLY A 64 -12.95 -7.75 -6.36
N THR A 65 -11.77 -8.25 -6.64
CA THR A 65 -10.92 -8.97 -5.69
C THR A 65 -9.56 -8.28 -5.62
N VAL A 66 -8.91 -8.38 -4.47
CA VAL A 66 -7.54 -7.92 -4.29
C VAL A 66 -6.66 -9.08 -3.88
N THR A 67 -5.49 -9.17 -4.53
CA THR A 67 -4.44 -10.13 -4.19
C THR A 67 -3.16 -9.38 -3.85
N VAL A 68 -2.38 -9.96 -2.94
CA VAL A 68 -1.03 -9.50 -2.61
C VAL A 68 -0.06 -10.54 -3.13
N ASN A 69 0.76 -10.16 -4.10
CA ASN A 69 1.77 -11.01 -4.71
C ASN A 69 3.16 -10.49 -4.34
N GLU A 70 4.10 -11.38 -4.11
CA GLU A 70 5.49 -11.01 -3.93
C GLU A 70 6.26 -11.24 -5.22
N GLY A 71 7.16 -10.32 -5.57
CA GLY A 71 7.90 -10.44 -6.82
C GLY A 71 8.92 -9.33 -7.06
N PRO A 72 9.60 -9.40 -8.22
CA PRO A 72 10.55 -8.37 -8.61
C PRO A 72 9.86 -7.02 -8.81
N ARG A 73 10.55 -5.96 -8.41
CA ARG A 73 10.09 -4.58 -8.50
C ARG A 73 11.21 -3.68 -8.99
N PHE A 74 10.92 -2.85 -10.00
CA PHE A 74 11.84 -1.81 -10.43
C PHE A 74 11.88 -0.67 -9.39
N LEU A 75 13.08 -0.33 -8.91
CA LEU A 75 13.27 0.71 -7.90
C LEU A 75 13.41 2.07 -8.58
N SER A 76 12.47 2.97 -8.29
CA SER A 76 12.46 4.32 -8.84
C SER A 76 11.86 5.32 -7.85
N GLY A 77 12.17 6.61 -8.04
CA GLY A 77 11.61 7.68 -7.22
C GLY A 77 12.19 7.76 -5.81
N ASN A 78 13.22 6.98 -5.48
CA ASN A 78 13.88 7.04 -4.19
C ASN A 78 14.70 8.33 -4.08
N ARG A 79 14.77 8.90 -2.86
CA ARG A 79 15.44 10.16 -2.55
C ARG A 79 16.44 9.98 -1.40
N GLY A 80 17.30 10.99 -1.19
CA GLY A 80 18.33 10.97 -0.15
C GLY A 80 19.28 9.79 -0.32
N ASP A 81 19.60 9.10 0.76
CA ASP A 81 20.54 7.98 0.79
C ASP A 81 20.15 6.79 -0.07
N PHE A 82 18.86 6.68 -0.40
CA PHE A 82 18.31 5.63 -1.27
C PHE A 82 18.29 6.01 -2.76
N ALA A 83 18.66 7.23 -3.14
CA ALA A 83 18.66 7.66 -4.55
C ALA A 83 19.58 6.78 -5.43
N LYS A 84 20.67 6.28 -4.86
CA LYS A 84 21.60 5.34 -5.50
C LYS A 84 20.99 3.99 -5.91
N CYS A 85 19.85 3.64 -5.31
CA CYS A 85 19.14 2.39 -5.59
C CYS A 85 18.23 2.49 -6.81
N ASN A 86 17.97 3.70 -7.32
CA ASN A 86 17.14 3.86 -8.50
C ASN A 86 17.77 3.18 -9.72
N GLY A 87 16.94 2.60 -10.57
CA GLY A 87 17.36 1.84 -11.75
C GLY A 87 17.69 0.37 -11.48
N GLN A 88 17.72 -0.05 -10.23
CA GLN A 88 17.93 -1.45 -9.87
C GLN A 88 16.61 -2.22 -9.80
N THR A 89 16.67 -3.55 -9.91
CA THR A 89 15.55 -4.44 -9.63
C THR A 89 15.69 -4.96 -8.20
N GLY A 90 14.66 -4.71 -7.40
CA GLY A 90 14.52 -5.23 -6.05
C GLY A 90 13.39 -6.26 -5.98
N PHE A 91 12.96 -6.56 -4.76
CA PHE A 91 11.85 -7.46 -4.45
C PHE A 91 10.82 -6.73 -3.58
N GLY A 92 9.53 -7.01 -3.74
CA GLY A 92 8.47 -6.33 -3.01
C GLY A 92 7.14 -7.02 -3.06
N SER A 93 6.14 -6.40 -2.40
CA SER A 93 4.74 -6.79 -2.43
C SER A 93 3.99 -5.93 -3.45
N HIS A 94 3.25 -6.58 -4.35
CA HIS A 94 2.38 -5.98 -5.36
C HIS A 94 0.92 -6.16 -4.94
N ILE A 95 0.17 -5.08 -4.89
CA ILE A 95 -1.25 -5.10 -4.56
C ILE A 95 -2.04 -5.02 -5.87
N VAL A 96 -2.61 -6.14 -6.28
CA VAL A 96 -3.31 -6.28 -7.56
C VAL A 96 -4.81 -6.32 -7.34
N TYR A 97 -5.52 -5.43 -8.00
CA TYR A 97 -6.97 -5.40 -8.05
C TYR A 97 -7.47 -6.01 -9.36
N GLN A 98 -8.43 -6.94 -9.27
CA GLN A 98 -9.13 -7.54 -10.40
C GLN A 98 -10.61 -7.18 -10.31
N PRO A 99 -11.15 -6.38 -11.23
CA PRO A 99 -12.59 -6.08 -11.26
C PRO A 99 -13.41 -7.32 -11.59
N LYS A 100 -14.63 -7.39 -11.05
CA LYS A 100 -15.64 -8.38 -11.47
C LYS A 100 -15.95 -8.20 -12.94
N ALA A 101 -16.29 -9.30 -13.61
CA ALA A 101 -16.71 -9.26 -15.02
C ALA A 101 -17.91 -8.31 -15.19
N GLY A 102 -17.83 -7.42 -16.20
CA GLY A 102 -18.89 -6.47 -16.51
C GLY A 102 -19.03 -5.29 -15.56
N PHE A 103 -18.18 -5.19 -14.52
CA PHE A 103 -18.21 -4.01 -13.65
C PHE A 103 -17.52 -2.84 -14.34
N GLU A 104 -18.20 -1.69 -14.31
CA GLU A 104 -17.66 -0.37 -14.64
C GLU A 104 -18.04 0.61 -13.53
N GLY A 105 -17.16 1.56 -13.21
CA GLY A 105 -17.38 2.53 -12.18
C GLY A 105 -16.21 2.69 -11.21
N GLN A 106 -16.47 3.17 -10.01
CA GLN A 106 -15.46 3.36 -8.98
C GLN A 106 -15.57 2.28 -7.91
N ASP A 107 -14.41 1.77 -7.49
CA ASP A 107 -14.28 0.85 -6.37
C ASP A 107 -13.20 1.36 -5.40
N ARG A 108 -13.18 0.83 -4.20
CA ARG A 108 -12.25 1.24 -3.14
C ARG A 108 -11.81 0.04 -2.36
N LEU A 109 -10.52 0.01 -2.04
CA LEU A 109 -9.94 -0.92 -1.07
C LEU A 109 -9.03 -0.17 -0.10
N ARG A 110 -8.78 -0.74 1.07
CA ARG A 110 -7.87 -0.18 2.07
C ARG A 110 -6.96 -1.28 2.61
N TYR A 111 -5.69 -0.96 2.77
CA TYR A 111 -4.72 -1.89 3.31
C TYR A 111 -3.66 -1.16 4.14
N THR A 112 -3.00 -1.91 5.01
CA THR A 112 -1.83 -1.45 5.76
C THR A 112 -0.58 -2.16 5.27
N VAL A 113 0.54 -1.46 5.31
CA VAL A 113 1.87 -1.97 4.97
C VAL A 113 2.76 -1.76 6.17
N ARG A 114 3.32 -2.83 6.71
CA ARG A 114 4.31 -2.78 7.78
C ARG A 114 5.68 -3.13 7.24
N PHE A 115 6.57 -2.15 7.27
CA PHE A 115 7.95 -2.28 6.80
C PHE A 115 8.85 -2.90 7.87
N ASP A 116 9.98 -3.46 7.45
CA ASP A 116 11.00 -4.03 8.38
C ASP A 116 11.55 -2.99 9.38
N SER A 117 11.49 -1.70 9.04
CA SER A 117 11.82 -0.59 9.95
C SER A 117 10.84 -0.41 11.12
N GLY A 118 9.73 -1.15 11.13
CA GLY A 118 8.63 -0.95 12.06
C GLY A 118 7.66 0.17 11.67
N THR A 119 7.97 0.92 10.61
CA THR A 119 7.06 1.94 10.09
C THR A 119 5.82 1.29 9.49
N GLU A 120 4.66 1.91 9.74
CA GLU A 120 3.39 1.47 9.19
C GLU A 120 2.79 2.55 8.29
N LEU A 121 2.25 2.14 7.14
CA LEU A 121 1.58 2.99 6.17
C LEU A 121 0.17 2.46 5.93
N THR A 122 -0.84 3.30 6.08
CA THR A 122 -2.20 3.00 5.65
C THR A 122 -2.45 3.58 4.26
N VAL A 123 -2.94 2.75 3.35
CA VAL A 123 -3.26 3.15 1.97
C VAL A 123 -4.73 2.93 1.71
N THR A 124 -5.39 3.97 1.20
CA THR A 124 -6.71 3.89 0.59
C THR A 124 -6.55 3.99 -0.92
N ALA A 125 -6.89 2.92 -1.62
CA ALA A 125 -6.86 2.88 -3.07
C ALA A 125 -8.26 3.10 -3.64
N GLN A 126 -8.35 4.04 -4.57
CA GLN A 126 -9.53 4.30 -5.38
C GLN A 126 -9.25 3.81 -6.79
N VAL A 127 -10.07 2.90 -7.29
CA VAL A 127 -9.90 2.34 -8.62
C VAL A 127 -11.10 2.68 -9.49
N ARG A 128 -10.86 3.28 -10.65
CA ARG A 128 -11.86 3.50 -11.68
C ARG A 128 -11.73 2.42 -12.74
N VAL A 129 -12.83 1.74 -13.03
CA VAL A 129 -12.93 0.67 -14.03
C VAL A 129 -13.80 1.13 -15.18
N GLY A 130 -13.39 0.86 -16.41
CA GLY A 130 -14.10 1.25 -17.63
C GLY A 130 -13.37 2.31 -18.43
N THR A 131 -14.04 2.88 -19.44
CA THR A 131 -13.46 3.90 -20.31
C THR A 131 -13.14 5.16 -19.51
N VAL A 132 -11.87 5.40 -19.26
CA VAL A 132 -11.39 6.58 -18.56
C VAL A 132 -11.09 7.67 -19.58
N ALA A 133 -11.77 8.82 -19.47
CA ALA A 133 -11.35 9.99 -20.20
C ALA A 133 -9.93 10.37 -19.75
N ARG A 134 -9.00 10.57 -20.70
CA ARG A 134 -7.58 10.84 -20.44
C ARG A 134 -7.29 12.09 -19.61
N ASN A 135 -8.30 12.88 -19.30
CA ASN A 135 -8.18 14.21 -18.68
C ASN A 135 -8.67 14.26 -17.23
N ASP A 136 -8.95 13.12 -16.59
CA ASP A 136 -9.34 13.11 -15.19
C ASP A 136 -8.12 13.36 -14.29
N GLU A 137 -8.04 14.56 -13.75
CA GLU A 137 -6.97 14.97 -12.85
C GLU A 137 -6.76 13.97 -11.70
N GLY A 138 -5.53 13.46 -11.59
CA GLY A 138 -5.11 12.57 -10.51
C GLY A 138 -5.41 11.09 -10.70
N TRP A 139 -5.96 10.67 -11.83
CA TRP A 139 -6.09 9.27 -12.21
C TRP A 139 -4.94 8.85 -13.13
N HIS A 140 -4.20 7.84 -12.73
CA HIS A 140 -3.10 7.29 -13.52
C HIS A 140 -3.53 5.95 -14.12
N PRO A 141 -3.50 5.78 -15.47
CA PRO A 141 -3.65 4.47 -16.06
C PRO A 141 -2.52 3.55 -15.58
N ALA A 142 -2.79 2.26 -15.47
CA ALA A 142 -1.73 1.28 -15.28
C ALA A 142 -0.71 1.43 -16.40
N SER A 143 0.56 1.59 -16.06
CA SER A 143 1.61 1.58 -17.08
C SER A 143 1.75 0.18 -17.65
N SER A 144 2.17 0.08 -18.92
CA SER A 144 2.43 -1.24 -19.55
C SER A 144 3.50 -2.05 -18.79
N ALA A 145 4.37 -1.38 -18.05
CA ALA A 145 5.37 -2.01 -17.19
C ALA A 145 4.75 -2.66 -15.93
N ASP A 146 3.68 -2.04 -15.39
CA ASP A 146 2.96 -2.57 -14.23
C ASP A 146 2.18 -3.85 -14.58
N ASN A 147 1.70 -3.96 -15.83
CA ASN A 147 0.96 -5.14 -16.31
C ASN A 147 1.84 -6.35 -16.62
N ALA A 148 3.11 -6.16 -16.93
CA ALA A 148 4.03 -7.27 -17.27
C ALA A 148 4.35 -8.16 -16.06
N THR A 149 4.18 -7.65 -14.84
CA THR A 149 4.50 -8.38 -13.60
C THR A 149 3.28 -9.11 -13.01
N ALA A 150 2.07 -8.82 -13.53
CA ALA A 150 0.80 -9.37 -13.00
C ALA A 150 0.40 -10.74 -13.59
N ALA A 151 1.22 -11.35 -14.44
CA ALA A 151 0.95 -12.70 -14.91
C ALA A 151 1.12 -13.70 -13.76
N PRO A 152 0.10 -14.51 -13.42
CA PRO A 152 0.24 -15.54 -12.41
C PRO A 152 1.28 -16.56 -12.88
N GLN A 153 2.38 -16.69 -12.16
CA GLN A 153 3.23 -17.86 -12.32
C GLN A 153 2.42 -19.08 -11.85
N GLN A 154 1.88 -19.81 -12.80
CA GLN A 154 1.35 -21.13 -12.51
C GLN A 154 2.49 -21.97 -11.93
N ALA A 155 2.36 -22.30 -10.64
CA ALA A 155 3.24 -23.27 -10.02
C ALA A 155 3.13 -24.56 -10.81
N ALA A 156 4.18 -24.91 -11.54
CA ALA A 156 4.31 -26.21 -12.17
C ALA A 156 4.44 -27.24 -11.04
N ALA A 157 3.33 -27.92 -10.77
CA ALA A 157 3.36 -29.15 -9.97
C ALA A 157 4.16 -30.19 -10.76
N ARG A 158 5.23 -30.64 -10.17
CA ARG A 158 5.89 -31.93 -10.42
C ARG A 158 6.13 -32.63 -9.09
#